data_8fa78f38da9380f9c36409a8fb26e850
#
_entry.id   8fa78f38da9380f9c36409a8fb26e850
#
_cell.length_a   1.000
_cell.length_b   1.000
_cell.length_c   1.000
_cell.angle_alpha   90.00
_cell.angle_beta   90.00
_cell.angle_gamma   90.00
#
_symmetry.space_group_name_H-M   'P 1'
#
loop_
_entity.id
_entity.type
_entity.pdbx_description
1 polymer ?
#
loop_
_entity_poly.entity_id
_entity_poly.type
_entity_poly.pdbx_seq_one_letter_code
_entity_poly.pdbx_strand_id
1 'polypeptide(L)'
;MGKLIEKVIGERLQFNTAANDFIHPSQLGGLKFKPTIDAGVTLTHIIQTGWVKNLSTSTLAFDIAQFFPSLNHWLLSLIMKKAGFDNCIGLFFANYLVDRKTNYLWNNFLSPTFNVNVGVGQGSALSPILSALYLLPFIYILENHLKNLKIPISFISFVNNGLFICQSNLLDISNSHLSYSYNVLSNLLEKFGLVVEHSKTEIFHFNKSHGTLNLPPLDLSPLGGNLLCSNNTWKYLGFIFDGKLTFHQHVDFYANKSISTVKCMKILSNSNHGINPFQKHLLYKSCILPIALYSF
;
A
#
# COMPACT_ATOMS: atom_id res chain seq x y z
N MET A 1 -17.61 17.58 15.59
CA MET A 1 -18.81 16.98 14.94
C MET A 1 -18.43 16.30 13.61
N GLY A 2 -17.80 16.98 12.62
CA GLY A 2 -17.51 16.40 11.28
C GLY A 2 -16.76 15.08 11.30
N LYS A 3 -15.65 14.97 12.04
CA LYS A 3 -14.88 13.70 12.17
C LYS A 3 -15.68 12.53 12.73
N LEU A 4 -16.69 12.79 13.60
CA LEU A 4 -17.57 11.75 14.13
C LEU A 4 -18.50 11.23 13.03
N ILE A 5 -19.07 12.13 12.23
CA ILE A 5 -19.92 11.78 11.08
C ILE A 5 -19.10 10.98 10.06
N GLU A 6 -17.91 11.44 9.70
CA GLU A 6 -17.01 10.71 8.80
C GLU A 6 -16.74 9.27 9.29
N LYS A 7 -16.51 9.10 10.60
CA LYS A 7 -16.27 7.78 11.19
C LYS A 7 -17.50 6.87 11.06
N VAL A 8 -18.70 7.37 11.40
CA VAL A 8 -19.94 6.59 11.30
C VAL A 8 -20.24 6.19 9.86
N ILE A 9 -20.10 7.15 8.91
CA ILE A 9 -20.31 6.86 7.48
C ILE A 9 -19.23 5.90 6.97
N GLY A 10 -17.97 6.07 7.39
CA GLY A 10 -16.89 5.17 7.03
C GLY A 10 -17.11 3.73 7.47
N GLU A 11 -17.62 3.51 8.68
CA GLU A 11 -17.98 2.17 9.15
C GLU A 11 -19.14 1.55 8.37
N ARG A 12 -20.17 2.33 8.05
CA ARG A 12 -21.27 1.87 7.19
C ARG A 12 -20.80 1.54 5.78
N LEU A 13 -19.94 2.39 5.20
CA LEU A 13 -19.38 2.16 3.88
C LEU A 13 -18.53 0.88 3.85
N GLN A 14 -17.68 0.67 4.86
CA GLN A 14 -16.89 -0.56 4.99
C GLN A 14 -17.77 -1.81 5.15
N PHE A 15 -18.82 -1.73 5.95
CA PHE A 15 -19.78 -2.84 6.12
C PHE A 15 -20.46 -3.19 4.78
N ASN A 16 -21.01 -2.19 4.08
CA ASN A 16 -21.69 -2.41 2.81
C ASN A 16 -20.71 -2.93 1.74
N THR A 17 -19.48 -2.45 1.75
CA THR A 17 -18.41 -2.90 0.84
C THR A 17 -18.05 -4.35 1.08
N ALA A 18 -17.95 -4.78 2.34
CA ALA A 18 -17.65 -6.17 2.69
C ALA A 18 -18.85 -7.11 2.44
N ALA A 19 -20.08 -6.65 2.73
CA ALA A 19 -21.30 -7.44 2.55
C ALA A 19 -21.62 -7.73 1.07
N ASN A 20 -21.18 -6.87 0.15
CA ASN A 20 -21.49 -6.98 -1.28
C ASN A 20 -20.24 -7.27 -2.15
N ASP A 21 -19.11 -7.62 -1.55
CA ASP A 21 -17.84 -7.92 -2.25
C ASP A 21 -17.40 -6.81 -3.23
N PHE A 22 -17.60 -5.53 -2.84
CA PHE A 22 -17.24 -4.37 -3.68
C PHE A 22 -15.75 -4.06 -3.71
N ILE A 23 -14.90 -4.91 -3.14
CA ILE A 23 -13.44 -4.73 -3.17
C ILE A 23 -12.81 -5.88 -3.94
N HIS A 24 -11.89 -5.55 -4.83
CA HIS A 24 -11.15 -6.55 -5.56
C HIS A 24 -10.29 -7.40 -4.61
N PRO A 25 -10.20 -8.74 -4.79
CA PRO A 25 -9.37 -9.62 -3.94
C PRO A 25 -7.89 -9.19 -3.86
N SER A 26 -7.35 -8.62 -4.94
CA SER A 26 -5.97 -8.10 -4.98
C SER A 26 -5.77 -6.82 -4.17
N GLN A 27 -6.84 -6.15 -3.72
CA GLN A 27 -6.75 -4.97 -2.86
C GLN A 27 -6.77 -5.39 -1.39
N LEU A 28 -5.61 -5.32 -0.75
CA LEU A 28 -5.42 -5.75 0.65
C LEU A 28 -5.42 -4.58 1.64
N GLY A 29 -5.26 -3.33 1.18
CA GLY A 29 -5.17 -2.16 2.04
C GLY A 29 -6.43 -1.31 2.09
N GLY A 30 -6.49 -0.43 3.11
CA GLY A 30 -7.59 0.54 3.26
C GLY A 30 -8.89 -0.03 3.86
N LEU A 31 -8.89 -1.29 4.26
CA LEU A 31 -10.04 -2.02 4.78
C LEU A 31 -9.83 -2.43 6.24
N LYS A 32 -10.93 -2.45 7.00
CA LYS A 32 -10.93 -2.97 8.35
C LYS A 32 -10.63 -4.48 8.31
N PHE A 33 -9.82 -4.96 9.25
CA PHE A 33 -9.38 -6.36 9.33
C PHE A 33 -8.52 -6.88 8.16
N LYS A 34 -7.93 -5.99 7.36
CA LYS A 34 -6.90 -6.35 6.38
C LYS A 34 -5.57 -5.63 6.73
N PRO A 35 -4.78 -6.20 7.64
CA PRO A 35 -3.51 -5.61 8.04
C PRO A 35 -2.43 -5.81 6.97
N THR A 36 -1.31 -5.10 7.10
CA THR A 36 -0.14 -5.26 6.23
C THR A 36 0.43 -6.68 6.25
N ILE A 37 0.20 -7.41 7.34
CA ILE A 37 0.62 -8.82 7.49
C ILE A 37 0.00 -9.69 6.41
N ASP A 38 -1.26 -9.49 6.04
CA ASP A 38 -1.92 -10.28 4.99
C ASP A 38 -1.21 -10.15 3.64
N ALA A 39 -0.73 -8.95 3.30
CA ALA A 39 0.05 -8.72 2.09
C ALA A 39 1.42 -9.44 2.14
N GLY A 40 2.11 -9.39 3.29
CA GLY A 40 3.38 -10.07 3.50
C GLY A 40 3.23 -11.60 3.43
N VAL A 41 2.22 -12.17 4.08
CA VAL A 41 1.93 -13.61 4.05
C VAL A 41 1.55 -14.06 2.64
N THR A 42 0.69 -13.30 1.94
CA THR A 42 0.31 -13.59 0.56
C THR A 42 1.52 -13.61 -0.37
N LEU A 43 2.39 -12.61 -0.27
CA LEU A 43 3.63 -12.54 -1.04
C LEU A 43 4.54 -13.74 -0.74
N THR A 44 4.77 -14.03 0.54
CA THR A 44 5.60 -15.18 0.97
C THR A 44 5.06 -16.50 0.44
N HIS A 45 3.74 -16.70 0.51
CA HIS A 45 3.08 -17.89 -0.01
C HIS A 45 3.26 -18.03 -1.53
N ILE A 46 3.09 -16.95 -2.29
CA ILE A 46 3.31 -16.96 -3.75
C ILE A 46 4.76 -17.36 -4.06
N ILE A 47 5.75 -16.75 -3.37
CA ILE A 47 7.17 -17.06 -3.59
C ILE A 47 7.47 -18.52 -3.29
N GLN A 48 7.03 -19.04 -2.14
CA GLN A 48 7.25 -20.44 -1.74
C GLN A 48 6.59 -21.42 -2.71
N THR A 49 5.38 -21.12 -3.19
CA THR A 49 4.68 -21.91 -4.20
C THR A 49 5.46 -21.94 -5.52
N GLY A 50 6.07 -20.81 -5.92
CA GLY A 50 6.98 -20.75 -7.08
C GLY A 50 8.21 -21.65 -6.89
N TRP A 51 8.82 -21.63 -5.72
CA TRP A 51 9.98 -22.47 -5.43
C TRP A 51 9.69 -23.98 -5.48
N VAL A 52 8.49 -24.39 -5.07
CA VAL A 52 8.06 -25.80 -5.22
C VAL A 52 8.01 -26.19 -6.71
N LYS A 53 7.71 -25.26 -7.59
CA LYS A 53 7.69 -25.45 -9.05
C LYS A 53 9.04 -25.17 -9.72
N ASN A 54 10.12 -24.95 -8.96
CA ASN A 54 11.44 -24.53 -9.43
C ASN A 54 11.42 -23.22 -10.22
N LEU A 55 10.52 -22.29 -9.88
CA LEU A 55 10.43 -20.96 -10.47
C LEU A 55 11.12 -19.94 -9.57
N SER A 56 11.80 -18.97 -10.19
CA SER A 56 12.23 -17.73 -9.52
C SER A 56 11.07 -16.73 -9.51
N THR A 57 10.99 -15.93 -8.46
CA THR A 57 9.99 -14.87 -8.34
C THR A 57 10.65 -13.52 -8.44
N SER A 58 10.18 -12.68 -9.34
CA SER A 58 10.58 -11.26 -9.44
C SER A 58 9.40 -10.38 -9.08
N THR A 59 9.67 -9.34 -8.29
CA THR A 59 8.65 -8.39 -7.86
C THR A 59 9.02 -6.99 -8.30
N LEU A 60 8.03 -6.20 -8.71
CA LEU A 60 8.15 -4.78 -9.02
C LEU A 60 7.17 -4.02 -8.16
N ALA A 61 7.68 -3.33 -7.14
CA ALA A 61 6.90 -2.46 -6.28
C ALA A 61 6.89 -1.03 -6.83
N PHE A 62 5.75 -0.37 -6.73
CA PHE A 62 5.58 1.02 -7.13
C PHE A 62 4.60 1.74 -6.21
N ASP A 63 4.66 3.07 -6.21
CA ASP A 63 3.77 3.96 -5.46
C ASP A 63 3.03 4.89 -6.43
N ILE A 64 1.78 5.22 -6.12
CA ILE A 64 1.00 6.21 -6.88
C ILE A 64 1.27 7.58 -6.26
N ALA A 65 1.81 8.50 -7.08
CA ALA A 65 2.15 9.85 -6.66
C ALA A 65 0.91 10.61 -6.20
N GLN A 66 1.00 11.28 -5.06
CA GLN A 66 -0.06 12.15 -4.52
C GLN A 66 -1.46 11.51 -4.60
N PHE A 67 -1.58 10.23 -4.29
CA PHE A 67 -2.78 9.44 -4.53
C PHE A 67 -4.05 10.08 -3.97
N PHE A 68 -4.12 10.36 -2.66
CA PHE A 68 -5.30 10.96 -2.03
C PHE A 68 -5.67 12.34 -2.58
N PRO A 69 -4.71 13.25 -2.82
CA PRO A 69 -5.01 14.55 -3.43
C PRO A 69 -5.47 14.49 -4.89
N SER A 70 -5.18 13.40 -5.60
CA SER A 70 -5.45 13.27 -7.05
C SER A 70 -6.77 12.59 -7.38
N LEU A 71 -7.51 12.06 -6.39
CA LEU A 71 -8.76 11.35 -6.65
C LEU A 71 -9.82 12.27 -7.27
N ASN A 72 -10.28 11.93 -8.46
CA ASN A 72 -11.30 12.71 -9.17
C ASN A 72 -12.69 12.48 -8.55
N HIS A 73 -13.34 13.54 -8.08
CA HIS A 73 -14.64 13.48 -7.40
C HIS A 73 -15.75 12.93 -8.29
N TRP A 74 -15.79 13.36 -9.55
CA TRP A 74 -16.79 12.90 -10.51
C TRP A 74 -16.66 11.40 -10.77
N LEU A 75 -15.42 10.92 -11.03
CA LEU A 75 -15.16 9.51 -11.26
C LEU A 75 -15.48 8.66 -10.02
N LEU A 76 -15.09 9.13 -8.83
CA LEU A 76 -15.44 8.48 -7.58
C LEU A 76 -16.94 8.33 -7.38
N SER A 77 -17.70 9.41 -7.63
CA SER A 77 -19.17 9.41 -7.56
C SER A 77 -19.79 8.43 -8.56
N LEU A 78 -19.24 8.36 -9.78
CA LEU A 78 -19.69 7.42 -10.80
C LEU A 78 -19.42 5.95 -10.38
N ILE A 79 -18.26 5.67 -9.83
CA ILE A 79 -17.87 4.35 -9.32
C ILE A 79 -18.84 3.93 -8.22
N MET A 80 -19.09 4.81 -7.24
CA MET A 80 -20.00 4.52 -6.13
C MET A 80 -21.44 4.27 -6.62
N LYS A 81 -21.92 5.05 -7.58
CA LYS A 81 -23.24 4.85 -8.18
C LYS A 81 -23.33 3.50 -8.91
N LYS A 82 -22.29 3.12 -9.66
CA LYS A 82 -22.25 1.83 -10.38
C LYS A 82 -22.11 0.64 -9.43
N ALA A 83 -21.44 0.81 -8.30
CA ALA A 83 -21.31 -0.22 -7.27
C ALA A 83 -22.65 -0.51 -6.56
N GLY A 84 -23.68 0.33 -6.75
CA GLY A 84 -25.01 0.09 -6.19
C GLY A 84 -25.14 0.45 -4.71
N PHE A 85 -24.33 1.38 -4.21
CA PHE A 85 -24.50 1.91 -2.86
C PHE A 85 -25.85 2.58 -2.68
N ASP A 86 -26.40 2.46 -1.47
CA ASP A 86 -27.64 3.12 -1.05
C ASP A 86 -27.65 4.61 -1.42
N ASN A 87 -28.82 5.10 -1.85
CA ASN A 87 -29.03 6.50 -2.21
C ASN A 87 -28.62 7.48 -1.10
N CYS A 88 -28.78 7.11 0.16
CA CYS A 88 -28.34 7.95 1.29
C CYS A 88 -26.83 8.13 1.31
N ILE A 89 -26.08 7.06 1.07
CA ILE A 89 -24.62 7.09 0.97
C ILE A 89 -24.19 7.90 -0.25
N GLY A 90 -24.82 7.64 -1.41
CA GLY A 90 -24.54 8.37 -2.64
C GLY A 90 -24.79 9.88 -2.49
N LEU A 91 -25.90 10.27 -1.89
CA LEU A 91 -26.24 11.68 -1.64
C LEU A 91 -25.29 12.34 -0.62
N PHE A 92 -24.90 11.61 0.42
CA PHE A 92 -23.88 12.09 1.37
C PHE A 92 -22.58 12.43 0.65
N PHE A 93 -22.06 11.53 -0.20
CA PHE A 93 -20.79 11.78 -0.90
C PHE A 93 -20.93 12.85 -1.98
N ALA A 94 -22.07 12.94 -2.67
CA ALA A 94 -22.33 14.03 -3.60
C ALA A 94 -22.21 15.40 -2.91
N ASN A 95 -22.75 15.54 -1.69
CA ASN A 95 -22.63 16.78 -0.91
C ASN A 95 -21.27 16.93 -0.23
N TYR A 96 -20.63 15.82 0.21
CA TYR A 96 -19.35 15.85 0.90
C TYR A 96 -18.20 16.29 -0.02
N LEU A 97 -18.27 15.97 -1.30
CA LEU A 97 -17.22 16.26 -2.27
C LEU A 97 -17.42 17.59 -3.04
N VAL A 98 -18.62 18.17 -2.98
CA VAL A 98 -18.95 19.42 -3.68
C VAL A 98 -18.57 20.65 -2.85
N ASP A 99 -18.19 21.73 -3.51
CA ASP A 99 -17.88 23.05 -2.92
C ASP A 99 -16.88 23.02 -1.76
N ARG A 100 -15.95 22.08 -1.80
CA ARG A 100 -14.88 22.00 -0.81
C ARG A 100 -13.95 23.19 -0.95
N LYS A 101 -13.61 23.79 0.19
CA LYS A 101 -12.73 24.95 0.29
C LYS A 101 -11.63 24.71 1.30
N THR A 102 -10.46 25.27 1.05
CA THR A 102 -9.32 25.21 1.96
C THR A 102 -8.65 26.57 2.09
N ASN A 103 -8.02 26.78 3.22
CA ASN A 103 -7.17 27.92 3.51
C ASN A 103 -5.86 27.40 4.12
N TYR A 104 -4.76 28.11 3.90
CA TYR A 104 -3.49 27.84 4.58
C TYR A 104 -3.31 28.81 5.75
N LEU A 105 -3.00 28.27 6.90
CA LEU A 105 -2.63 29.04 8.09
C LEU A 105 -1.14 28.88 8.34
N TRP A 106 -0.39 30.00 8.32
CA TRP A 106 1.05 30.02 8.57
C TRP A 106 1.38 31.24 9.43
N ASN A 107 1.94 31.05 10.61
CA ASN A 107 2.35 32.13 11.50
C ASN A 107 1.33 33.29 11.62
N ASN A 108 0.08 32.99 11.91
CA ASN A 108 -1.07 33.92 11.96
C ASN A 108 -1.48 34.56 10.63
N PHE A 109 -0.86 34.20 9.50
CA PHE A 109 -1.34 34.55 8.17
C PHE A 109 -2.35 33.52 7.67
N LEU A 110 -3.55 33.97 7.36
CA LEU A 110 -4.57 33.13 6.73
C LEU A 110 -4.62 33.46 5.23
N SER A 111 -4.38 32.46 4.40
CA SER A 111 -4.46 32.62 2.96
C SER A 111 -5.89 32.89 2.47
N PRO A 112 -6.07 33.44 1.26
CA PRO A 112 -7.36 33.41 0.59
C PRO A 112 -7.92 31.99 0.50
N THR A 113 -9.24 31.88 0.36
CA THR A 113 -9.92 30.60 0.23
C THR A 113 -9.74 30.04 -1.18
N PHE A 114 -9.33 28.77 -1.30
CA PHE A 114 -9.18 28.04 -2.56
C PHE A 114 -10.27 26.99 -2.68
N ASN A 115 -10.82 26.80 -3.88
CA ASN A 115 -11.72 25.70 -4.19
C ASN A 115 -10.92 24.39 -4.36
N VAL A 116 -11.42 23.29 -3.82
CA VAL A 116 -10.80 21.96 -3.89
C VAL A 116 -11.73 21.04 -4.67
N ASN A 117 -11.48 20.90 -5.97
CA ASN A 117 -12.33 20.14 -6.90
C ASN A 117 -11.86 18.68 -7.09
N VAL A 118 -10.72 18.31 -6.48
CA VAL A 118 -10.14 16.97 -6.56
C VAL A 118 -9.59 16.56 -5.19
N GLY A 119 -9.43 15.27 -5.02
CA GLY A 119 -8.79 14.70 -3.86
C GLY A 119 -9.69 14.51 -2.64
N VAL A 120 -9.25 13.63 -1.76
CA VAL A 120 -9.85 13.36 -0.46
C VAL A 120 -8.87 13.73 0.65
N GLY A 121 -9.39 14.11 1.82
CA GLY A 121 -8.56 14.60 2.91
C GLY A 121 -7.64 13.52 3.47
N GLN A 122 -6.32 13.74 3.48
CA GLN A 122 -5.41 12.88 4.22
C GLN A 122 -5.76 12.88 5.70
N GLY A 123 -5.88 11.70 6.30
CA GLY A 123 -6.28 11.54 7.71
C GLY A 123 -7.79 11.58 7.97
N SER A 124 -8.65 11.69 6.94
CA SER A 124 -10.08 11.43 7.07
C SER A 124 -10.33 9.92 7.25
N ALA A 125 -11.30 9.56 8.09
CA ALA A 125 -11.71 8.17 8.27
C ALA A 125 -12.29 7.52 7.00
N LEU A 126 -12.73 8.34 6.04
CA LEU A 126 -13.31 7.91 4.77
C LEU A 126 -12.25 7.64 3.69
N SER A 127 -11.10 8.30 3.74
CA SER A 127 -10.14 8.28 2.65
C SER A 127 -9.60 6.89 2.31
N PRO A 128 -9.29 5.99 3.26
CA PRO A 128 -8.81 4.64 2.92
C PRO A 128 -9.83 3.82 2.12
N ILE A 129 -11.10 3.84 2.53
CA ILE A 129 -12.15 3.07 1.82
C ILE A 129 -12.51 3.70 0.47
N LEU A 130 -12.55 5.03 0.38
CA LEU A 130 -12.79 5.72 -0.88
C LEU A 130 -11.67 5.45 -1.90
N SER A 131 -10.43 5.38 -1.44
CA SER A 131 -9.28 5.04 -2.28
C SER A 131 -9.35 3.60 -2.80
N ALA A 132 -9.75 2.66 -1.95
CA ALA A 132 -9.93 1.27 -2.35
C ALA A 132 -11.04 1.11 -3.39
N LEU A 133 -12.16 1.82 -3.23
CA LEU A 133 -13.26 1.86 -4.21
C LEU A 133 -12.83 2.52 -5.53
N TYR A 134 -12.04 3.60 -5.46
CA TYR A 134 -11.55 4.29 -6.65
C TYR A 134 -10.68 3.38 -7.52
N LEU A 135 -9.85 2.55 -6.92
CA LEU A 135 -8.98 1.61 -7.63
C LEU A 135 -9.71 0.35 -8.13
N LEU A 136 -10.93 0.09 -7.68
CA LEU A 136 -11.66 -1.13 -8.05
C LEU A 136 -11.75 -1.35 -9.57
N PRO A 137 -12.32 -0.42 -10.37
CA PRO A 137 -12.40 -0.61 -11.83
C PRO A 137 -11.03 -0.67 -12.49
N PHE A 138 -10.06 0.09 -11.97
CA PHE A 138 -8.68 0.07 -12.44
C PHE A 138 -8.07 -1.33 -12.32
N ILE A 139 -8.18 -1.98 -11.16
CA ILE A 139 -7.60 -3.30 -10.92
C ILE A 139 -8.26 -4.34 -11.83
N TYR A 140 -9.59 -4.31 -11.98
CA TYR A 140 -10.31 -5.20 -12.89
C TYR A 140 -9.83 -5.06 -14.34
N ILE A 141 -9.68 -3.84 -14.84
CA ILE A 141 -9.22 -3.58 -16.21
C ILE A 141 -7.79 -4.08 -16.38
N LEU A 142 -6.90 -3.77 -15.43
CA LEU A 142 -5.50 -4.18 -15.46
C LEU A 142 -5.36 -5.70 -15.47
N GLU A 143 -5.97 -6.40 -14.52
CA GLU A 143 -5.88 -7.86 -14.44
C GLU A 143 -6.48 -8.56 -15.66
N ASN A 144 -7.64 -8.10 -16.14
CA ASN A 144 -8.25 -8.68 -17.33
C ASN A 144 -7.38 -8.49 -18.57
N HIS A 145 -6.73 -7.32 -18.70
CA HIS A 145 -5.80 -7.08 -19.80
C HIS A 145 -4.61 -8.04 -19.76
N LEU A 146 -3.97 -8.20 -18.59
CA LEU A 146 -2.83 -9.11 -18.41
C LEU A 146 -3.23 -10.58 -18.62
N LYS A 147 -4.39 -10.99 -18.11
CA LYS A 147 -4.93 -12.35 -18.31
C LYS A 147 -5.20 -12.67 -19.78
N ASN A 148 -5.79 -11.73 -20.53
CA ASN A 148 -6.08 -11.92 -21.95
C ASN A 148 -4.79 -12.12 -22.77
N LEU A 149 -3.70 -11.49 -22.38
CA LEU A 149 -2.39 -11.65 -23.00
C LEU A 149 -1.60 -12.84 -22.45
N LYS A 150 -2.17 -13.62 -21.52
CA LYS A 150 -1.54 -14.77 -20.86
C LYS A 150 -0.21 -14.43 -20.19
N ILE A 151 -0.06 -13.19 -19.69
CA ILE A 151 1.13 -12.76 -18.96
C ILE A 151 1.03 -13.32 -17.55
N PRO A 152 2.02 -14.10 -17.05
CA PRO A 152 1.97 -14.78 -15.76
C PRO A 152 2.33 -13.80 -14.62
N ILE A 153 1.55 -12.73 -14.44
CA ILE A 153 1.72 -11.75 -13.39
C ILE A 153 0.55 -11.78 -12.43
N SER A 154 0.85 -11.85 -11.15
CA SER A 154 -0.08 -11.56 -10.07
C SER A 154 0.08 -10.11 -9.63
N PHE A 155 -1.03 -9.48 -9.25
CA PHE A 155 -1.06 -8.10 -8.77
C PHE A 155 -1.57 -8.04 -7.33
N ILE A 156 -0.91 -7.28 -6.48
CA ILE A 156 -1.35 -6.94 -5.12
C ILE A 156 -1.32 -5.42 -4.99
N SER A 157 -2.38 -4.84 -4.42
CA SER A 157 -2.46 -3.43 -4.08
C SER A 157 -2.69 -3.24 -2.59
N PHE A 158 -1.99 -2.29 -2.00
CA PHE A 158 -2.17 -1.87 -0.61
C PHE A 158 -2.30 -0.35 -0.56
N VAL A 159 -3.54 0.17 -0.65
CA VAL A 159 -3.88 1.59 -0.81
C VAL A 159 -3.24 2.15 -2.09
N ASN A 160 -2.18 2.96 -1.97
CA ASN A 160 -1.44 3.56 -3.08
C ASN A 160 -0.21 2.74 -3.52
N ASN A 161 0.17 1.72 -2.74
CA ASN A 161 1.29 0.86 -3.08
C ASN A 161 0.81 -0.32 -3.93
N GLY A 162 1.39 -0.48 -5.11
CA GLY A 162 1.14 -1.63 -5.96
C GLY A 162 2.35 -2.55 -6.05
N LEU A 163 2.10 -3.84 -6.27
CA LEU A 163 3.11 -4.87 -6.40
C LEU A 163 2.75 -5.80 -7.55
N PHE A 164 3.58 -5.85 -8.57
CA PHE A 164 3.57 -6.91 -9.57
C PHE A 164 4.47 -8.06 -9.12
N ILE A 165 4.01 -9.28 -9.31
CA ILE A 165 4.72 -10.51 -8.96
C ILE A 165 4.75 -11.40 -10.19
N CYS A 166 5.93 -11.67 -10.72
CA CYS A 166 6.15 -12.53 -11.88
C CYS A 166 6.93 -13.77 -11.47
N GLN A 167 6.47 -14.94 -11.90
CA GLN A 167 7.16 -16.21 -11.67
C GLN A 167 7.59 -16.83 -13.01
N SER A 168 8.87 -17.10 -13.15
CA SER A 168 9.42 -17.74 -14.36
C SER A 168 10.70 -18.51 -14.07
N ASN A 169 11.12 -19.34 -15.02
CA ASN A 169 12.41 -20.05 -14.96
C ASN A 169 13.61 -19.11 -15.24
N LEU A 170 13.38 -18.02 -15.98
CA LEU A 170 14.42 -17.08 -16.40
C LEU A 170 14.06 -15.66 -15.94
N LEU A 171 15.02 -14.98 -15.32
CA LEU A 171 14.81 -13.61 -14.82
C LEU A 171 14.58 -12.60 -15.94
N ASP A 172 15.21 -12.77 -17.11
CA ASP A 172 15.02 -11.89 -18.27
C ASP A 172 13.57 -11.92 -18.78
N ILE A 173 12.92 -13.10 -18.75
CA ILE A 173 11.51 -13.23 -19.10
C ILE A 173 10.65 -12.51 -18.06
N SER A 174 10.96 -12.67 -16.77
CA SER A 174 10.27 -11.92 -15.70
C SER A 174 10.41 -10.42 -15.91
N ASN A 175 11.61 -9.92 -16.21
CA ASN A 175 11.87 -8.52 -16.43
C ASN A 175 11.09 -7.97 -17.65
N SER A 176 11.03 -8.71 -18.74
CA SER A 176 10.23 -8.33 -19.92
C SER A 176 8.75 -8.22 -19.60
N HIS A 177 8.20 -9.19 -18.84
CA HIS A 177 6.81 -9.15 -18.40
C HIS A 177 6.53 -8.01 -17.43
N LEU A 178 7.44 -7.74 -16.48
CA LEU A 178 7.30 -6.64 -15.51
C LEU A 178 7.36 -5.28 -16.20
N SER A 179 8.30 -5.07 -17.14
CA SER A 179 8.40 -3.84 -17.92
C SER A 179 7.14 -3.59 -18.75
N TYR A 180 6.64 -4.61 -19.44
CA TYR A 180 5.39 -4.50 -20.19
C TYR A 180 4.21 -4.14 -19.28
N SER A 181 4.06 -4.83 -18.16
CA SER A 181 2.96 -4.60 -17.22
C SER A 181 3.03 -3.22 -16.58
N TYR A 182 4.23 -2.72 -16.34
CA TYR A 182 4.45 -1.36 -15.84
C TYR A 182 4.03 -0.30 -16.87
N ASN A 183 4.28 -0.53 -18.16
CA ASN A 183 3.80 0.35 -19.23
C ASN A 183 2.28 0.38 -19.29
N VAL A 184 1.64 -0.79 -19.27
CA VAL A 184 0.17 -0.89 -19.24
C VAL A 184 -0.40 -0.18 -18.01
N LEU A 185 0.21 -0.37 -16.84
CA LEU A 185 -0.16 0.28 -15.60
C LEU A 185 -0.10 1.81 -15.73
N SER A 186 1.03 2.35 -16.19
CA SER A 186 1.25 3.80 -16.31
C SER A 186 0.20 4.44 -17.22
N ASN A 187 0.01 3.89 -18.42
CA ASN A 187 -0.99 4.36 -19.37
C ASN A 187 -2.44 4.25 -18.84
N LEU A 188 -2.71 3.26 -18.01
CA LEU A 188 -4.04 3.10 -17.42
C LEU A 188 -4.26 4.08 -16.27
N LEU A 189 -3.26 4.29 -15.40
CA LEU A 189 -3.34 5.26 -14.29
C LEU A 189 -3.59 6.67 -14.80
N GLU A 190 -2.95 7.09 -15.89
CA GLU A 190 -3.18 8.40 -16.52
C GLU A 190 -4.65 8.61 -16.89
N LYS A 191 -5.34 7.58 -17.39
CA LYS A 191 -6.79 7.64 -17.70
C LYS A 191 -7.65 7.82 -16.46
N PHE A 192 -7.15 7.43 -15.30
CA PHE A 192 -7.78 7.64 -13.99
C PHE A 192 -7.34 8.94 -13.30
N GLY A 193 -6.52 9.77 -13.98
CA GLY A 193 -5.97 11.00 -13.42
C GLY A 193 -4.91 10.76 -12.33
N LEU A 194 -4.25 9.63 -12.38
CA LEU A 194 -3.21 9.19 -11.44
C LEU A 194 -1.87 9.03 -12.15
N VAL A 195 -0.77 9.19 -11.42
CA VAL A 195 0.59 9.07 -11.96
C VAL A 195 1.42 8.17 -11.05
N VAL A 196 2.30 7.36 -11.63
CA VAL A 196 3.26 6.54 -10.87
C VAL A 196 4.39 7.43 -10.34
N GLU A 197 4.81 7.20 -9.11
CA GLU A 197 6.03 7.79 -8.54
C GLU A 197 7.24 6.95 -8.95
N HIS A 198 7.82 7.27 -10.10
CA HIS A 198 8.92 6.50 -10.70
C HIS A 198 10.14 6.38 -9.79
N SER A 199 10.42 7.41 -8.99
CA SER A 199 11.58 7.45 -8.07
C SER A 199 11.48 6.42 -6.92
N LYS A 200 10.27 5.94 -6.63
CA LYS A 200 9.99 4.94 -5.58
C LYS A 200 9.76 3.54 -6.13
N THR A 201 9.93 3.36 -7.43
CA THR A 201 9.76 2.05 -8.04
C THR A 201 10.98 1.18 -7.75
N GLU A 202 10.77 -0.02 -7.24
CA GLU A 202 11.83 -0.94 -6.82
C GLU A 202 11.60 -2.33 -7.37
N ILE A 203 12.68 -2.95 -7.86
CA ILE A 203 12.68 -4.37 -8.27
C ILE A 203 13.36 -5.23 -7.20
N PHE A 204 12.80 -6.43 -6.96
CA PHE A 204 13.45 -7.41 -6.11
C PHE A 204 13.25 -8.83 -6.66
N HIS A 205 14.30 -9.66 -6.52
CA HIS A 205 14.29 -11.04 -6.99
C HIS A 205 14.44 -12.03 -5.84
N PHE A 206 13.56 -13.03 -5.81
CA PHE A 206 13.60 -14.12 -4.85
C PHE A 206 14.07 -15.39 -5.52
N ASN A 207 15.17 -15.97 -5.03
CA ASN A 207 15.74 -17.20 -5.55
C ASN A 207 16.23 -18.09 -4.44
N LYS A 208 15.89 -19.38 -4.50
CA LYS A 208 16.28 -20.38 -3.52
C LYS A 208 17.74 -20.81 -3.66
N SER A 209 18.35 -20.68 -4.84
CA SER A 209 19.71 -21.15 -5.11
C SER A 209 20.80 -20.33 -4.39
N HIS A 210 21.92 -20.97 -4.08
CA HIS A 210 23.03 -20.36 -3.32
C HIS A 210 24.03 -19.56 -4.16
N GLY A 211 23.80 -19.41 -5.47
CA GLY A 211 24.72 -18.69 -6.36
C GLY A 211 24.66 -17.18 -6.20
N THR A 212 25.80 -16.51 -6.29
CA THR A 212 25.88 -15.07 -6.60
C THR A 212 25.36 -14.87 -8.01
N LEU A 213 24.07 -14.65 -8.15
CA LEU A 213 23.46 -14.36 -9.43
C LEU A 213 23.82 -12.93 -9.82
N ASN A 214 24.40 -12.75 -11.00
CA ASN A 214 24.34 -11.47 -11.69
C ASN A 214 22.87 -11.23 -12.03
N LEU A 215 22.17 -10.52 -11.14
CA LEU A 215 20.76 -10.21 -11.31
C LEU A 215 20.62 -9.18 -12.44
N PRO A 216 19.87 -9.49 -13.51
CA PRO A 216 19.73 -8.56 -14.62
C PRO A 216 18.97 -7.31 -14.14
N PRO A 217 19.47 -6.10 -14.45
CA PRO A 217 18.75 -4.88 -14.15
C PRO A 217 17.47 -4.78 -14.98
N LEU A 218 16.46 -4.12 -14.44
CA LEU A 218 15.24 -3.79 -15.16
C LEU A 218 15.30 -2.35 -15.64
N ASP A 219 15.28 -2.14 -16.93
CA ASP A 219 15.27 -0.81 -17.53
C ASP A 219 13.84 -0.32 -17.74
N LEU A 220 13.47 0.74 -17.00
CA LEU A 220 12.21 1.46 -17.13
C LEU A 220 12.38 2.86 -17.72
N SER A 221 13.59 3.24 -18.18
CA SER A 221 13.88 4.57 -18.72
C SER A 221 12.98 4.95 -19.90
N PRO A 222 12.63 4.04 -20.84
CA PRO A 222 11.70 4.37 -21.91
C PRO A 222 10.27 4.71 -21.44
N LEU A 223 9.93 4.36 -20.19
CA LEU A 223 8.62 4.56 -19.55
C LEU A 223 8.64 5.69 -18.53
N GLY A 224 9.69 6.54 -18.54
CA GLY A 224 9.86 7.60 -17.55
C GLY A 224 10.45 7.15 -16.21
N GLY A 225 10.75 5.86 -16.04
CA GLY A 225 11.42 5.31 -14.86
C GLY A 225 12.94 5.31 -14.98
N ASN A 226 13.60 4.63 -14.04
CA ASN A 226 15.06 4.50 -13.99
C ASN A 226 15.49 3.05 -14.30
N LEU A 227 16.79 2.87 -14.47
CA LEU A 227 17.41 1.55 -14.44
C LEU A 227 17.36 1.03 -12.98
N LEU A 228 16.66 -0.08 -12.77
CA LEU A 228 16.46 -0.66 -11.45
C LEU A 228 17.37 -1.86 -11.26
N CYS A 229 18.14 -1.84 -10.17
CA CYS A 229 18.95 -2.98 -9.73
C CYS A 229 18.34 -3.57 -8.45
N SER A 230 18.31 -4.89 -8.36
CA SER A 230 17.85 -5.56 -7.13
C SER A 230 18.91 -5.45 -6.05
N ASN A 231 18.49 -5.03 -4.86
CA ASN A 231 19.33 -4.98 -3.67
C ASN A 231 19.38 -6.35 -2.95
N ASN A 232 20.27 -6.49 -1.95
CA ASN A 232 20.33 -7.70 -1.12
C ASN A 232 19.11 -7.85 -0.21
N THR A 233 18.47 -6.75 0.14
CA THR A 233 17.26 -6.68 0.97
C THR A 233 16.29 -5.67 0.43
N TRP A 234 15.02 -5.92 0.67
CA TRP A 234 13.93 -5.08 0.21
C TRP A 234 12.92 -4.83 1.32
N LYS A 235 12.55 -3.56 1.52
CA LYS A 235 11.57 -3.17 2.52
C LYS A 235 10.22 -2.92 1.85
N TYR A 236 9.25 -3.78 2.15
CA TYR A 236 7.89 -3.66 1.63
C TYR A 236 6.87 -3.73 2.77
N LEU A 237 6.00 -2.73 2.89
CA LEU A 237 4.95 -2.60 3.92
C LEU A 237 5.47 -2.86 5.37
N GLY A 238 6.70 -2.48 5.66
CA GLY A 238 7.33 -2.70 6.96
C GLY A 238 8.08 -4.01 7.11
N PHE A 239 7.87 -4.99 6.24
CA PHE A 239 8.70 -6.19 6.17
C PHE A 239 10.06 -5.88 5.56
N ILE A 240 11.10 -6.56 6.03
CA ILE A 240 12.41 -6.57 5.40
C ILE A 240 12.62 -7.98 4.84
N PHE A 241 12.46 -8.09 3.53
CA PHE A 241 12.66 -9.32 2.79
C PHE A 241 14.12 -9.49 2.38
N ASP A 242 14.60 -10.71 2.41
CA ASP A 242 15.82 -11.15 1.76
C ASP A 242 15.47 -12.16 0.65
N GLY A 243 16.36 -12.32 -0.33
CA GLY A 243 16.10 -13.16 -1.50
C GLY A 243 15.82 -14.64 -1.19
N LYS A 244 16.12 -15.12 0.02
CA LYS A 244 15.90 -16.50 0.48
C LYS A 244 14.78 -16.65 1.51
N LEU A 245 14.11 -15.56 1.88
CA LEU A 245 13.10 -15.51 2.94
C LEU A 245 13.60 -16.06 4.29
N THR A 246 14.83 -15.75 4.67
CA THR A 246 15.38 -16.13 5.98
C THR A 246 14.91 -15.21 7.10
N PHE A 247 14.54 -13.98 6.77
CA PHE A 247 14.07 -12.93 7.68
C PHE A 247 15.06 -12.52 8.79
N HIS A 248 16.33 -12.93 8.74
CA HIS A 248 17.32 -12.57 9.76
C HIS A 248 17.43 -11.05 9.94
N GLN A 249 17.52 -10.30 8.82
CA GLN A 249 17.65 -8.84 8.87
C GLN A 249 16.36 -8.16 9.37
N HIS A 250 15.19 -8.75 9.13
CA HIS A 250 13.91 -8.30 9.67
C HIS A 250 13.91 -8.42 11.21
N VAL A 251 14.28 -9.59 11.72
CA VAL A 251 14.38 -9.85 13.16
C VAL A 251 15.36 -8.90 13.83
N ASP A 252 16.57 -8.77 13.29
CA ASP A 252 17.60 -7.88 13.81
C ASP A 252 17.15 -6.41 13.85
N PHE A 253 16.49 -5.95 12.79
CA PHE A 253 15.97 -4.58 12.72
C PHE A 253 14.94 -4.30 13.83
N TYR A 254 13.94 -5.17 13.99
CA TYR A 254 12.88 -4.96 14.98
C TYR A 254 13.35 -5.23 16.41
N ALA A 255 14.28 -6.15 16.62
CA ALA A 255 14.95 -6.36 17.91
C ALA A 255 15.70 -5.09 18.34
N ASN A 256 16.55 -4.54 17.47
CA ASN A 256 17.30 -3.31 17.74
C ASN A 256 16.37 -2.10 17.98
N LYS A 257 15.30 -1.97 17.20
CA LYS A 257 14.29 -0.92 17.39
C LYS A 257 13.59 -1.04 18.74
N SER A 258 13.24 -2.27 19.14
CA SER A 258 12.63 -2.55 20.45
C SER A 258 13.59 -2.23 21.62
N ILE A 259 14.84 -2.64 21.52
CA ILE A 259 15.88 -2.32 22.52
C ILE A 259 16.06 -0.80 22.64
N SER A 260 16.10 -0.09 21.52
CA SER A 260 16.18 1.37 21.52
C SER A 260 14.97 2.03 22.22
N THR A 261 13.76 1.53 21.96
CA THR A 261 12.53 1.99 22.61
C THR A 261 12.57 1.73 24.13
N VAL A 262 13.04 0.56 24.56
CA VAL A 262 13.24 0.24 25.99
C VAL A 262 14.23 1.21 26.64
N LYS A 263 15.33 1.54 25.96
CA LYS A 263 16.33 2.51 26.48
C LYS A 263 15.70 3.88 26.67
N CYS A 264 14.87 4.34 25.74
CA CYS A 264 14.12 5.60 25.89
C CYS A 264 13.14 5.57 27.08
N MET A 265 12.51 4.42 27.36
CA MET A 265 11.62 4.29 28.52
C MET A 265 12.35 4.42 29.87
N LYS A 266 13.64 4.13 29.94
CA LYS A 266 14.44 4.34 31.17
C LYS A 266 14.45 5.80 31.59
N ILE A 267 14.40 6.75 30.64
CA ILE A 267 14.35 8.20 30.91
C ILE A 267 13.08 8.56 31.67
N LEU A 268 11.95 7.91 31.37
CA LEU A 268 10.65 8.12 32.00
C LEU A 268 10.52 7.43 33.37
N SER A 269 11.48 6.58 33.72
CA SER A 269 11.38 5.68 34.88
C SER A 269 12.33 6.02 36.03
N ASN A 270 12.62 7.32 36.25
CA ASN A 270 13.40 7.76 37.38
C ASN A 270 12.77 7.29 38.72
N SER A 271 13.60 6.79 39.64
CA SER A 271 13.15 6.13 40.89
C SER A 271 12.32 7.03 41.82
N ASN A 272 12.50 8.36 41.74
CA ASN A 272 11.85 9.29 42.67
C ASN A 272 10.62 10.03 42.08
N HIS A 273 10.53 10.21 40.76
CA HIS A 273 9.46 10.95 40.11
C HIS A 273 8.98 10.32 38.80
N GLY A 274 9.31 9.05 38.55
CA GLY A 274 8.95 8.36 37.33
C GLY A 274 7.57 7.70 37.38
N ILE A 275 7.17 7.16 36.22
CA ILE A 275 5.94 6.38 36.07
C ILE A 275 5.96 5.12 36.96
N ASN A 276 4.81 4.75 37.50
CA ASN A 276 4.67 3.60 38.38
C ASN A 276 4.82 2.26 37.61
N PRO A 277 5.00 1.12 38.29
CA PRO A 277 5.17 -0.19 37.63
C PRO A 277 4.02 -0.60 36.71
N PHE A 278 2.79 -0.27 37.05
CA PHE A 278 1.62 -0.54 36.21
C PHE A 278 1.65 0.24 34.90
N GLN A 279 2.01 1.53 34.96
CA GLN A 279 2.16 2.38 33.79
C GLN A 279 3.34 1.91 32.91
N LYS A 280 4.45 1.45 33.52
CA LYS A 280 5.56 0.83 32.77
C LYS A 280 5.12 -0.42 32.02
N HIS A 281 4.33 -1.28 32.67
CA HIS A 281 3.78 -2.48 32.05
C HIS A 281 2.82 -2.15 30.91
N LEU A 282 1.98 -1.13 31.07
CA LEU A 282 1.10 -0.66 30.01
C LEU A 282 1.90 -0.13 28.81
N LEU A 283 2.94 0.68 29.03
CA LEU A 283 3.82 1.14 27.96
C LEU A 283 4.58 -0.01 27.28
N TYR A 284 5.05 -0.98 28.03
CA TYR A 284 5.65 -2.18 27.45
C TYR A 284 4.69 -2.89 26.50
N LYS A 285 3.46 -3.14 26.94
CA LYS A 285 2.44 -3.80 26.10
C LYS A 285 2.01 -2.98 24.88
N SER A 286 1.89 -1.66 25.04
CA SER A 286 1.36 -0.80 23.96
C SER A 286 2.42 -0.30 22.98
N CYS A 287 3.68 -0.20 23.40
CA CYS A 287 4.75 0.38 22.58
C CYS A 287 5.82 -0.64 22.18
N ILE A 288 6.28 -1.49 23.11
CA ILE A 288 7.42 -2.37 22.86
C ILE A 288 6.98 -3.67 22.19
N LEU A 289 5.98 -4.36 22.74
CA LEU A 289 5.51 -5.61 22.17
C LEU A 289 5.05 -5.47 20.70
N PRO A 290 4.28 -4.44 20.30
CA PRO A 290 3.88 -4.30 18.90
C PRO A 290 5.06 -4.03 17.96
N ILE A 291 6.15 -3.44 18.46
CA ILE A 291 7.39 -3.28 17.67
C ILE A 291 8.13 -4.61 17.59
N ALA A 292 8.34 -5.28 18.71
CA ALA A 292 9.11 -6.53 18.77
C ALA A 292 8.45 -7.67 17.99
N LEU A 293 7.12 -7.72 18.01
CA LEU A 293 6.32 -8.76 17.36
C LEU A 293 5.76 -8.32 16.00
N TYR A 294 6.32 -7.25 15.40
CA TYR A 294 5.82 -6.80 14.10
C TYR A 294 6.06 -7.88 13.04
N SER A 295 4.97 -8.34 12.43
CA SER A 295 5.00 -9.37 11.36
C SER A 295 5.47 -10.77 11.79
N PHE A 296 5.27 -11.10 13.08
CA PHE A 296 5.47 -12.46 13.60
C PHE A 296 4.12 -13.10 13.92
#